data_8d166f2eeb4232c70f89c2bc624f3afe
#
_entry.id   8d166f2eeb4232c70f89c2bc624f3afe
#
_cell.length_a   1.000
_cell.length_b   1.000
_cell.length_c   1.000
_cell.angle_alpha   90.00
_cell.angle_beta   90.00
_cell.angle_gamma   90.00
#
_symmetry.space_group_name_H-M   'P 1'
#
loop_
_entity.id
_entity.type
_entity.pdbx_description
1 polymer ?
#
loop_
_entity_poly.entity_id
_entity_poly.type
_entity_poly.pdbx_seq_one_letter_code
_entity_poly.pdbx_strand_id
1 'polypeptide(L)'
;MFTLSPLSIILAVLGGIVPTLVWLWFWLREDGAHPEPNRLLLLSFVLGMAAVPVAIPLEQFIAHLTAIPIVVFFGWSIIEEVLKYVAAYAGGMHTQAEDEPIDAMIYLITAALGFAAAENTLFILQPLLTGDIFTGLVTLNIRFMGTTLLHILSSAAIGAAVAFSFYKNQRVRHEFLVMGFVLAIVLHALFNFLILRTESMGVFVIFVCIWVLIIGLLLLFERVKRIQRA
;
A
#
# COMPACT_ATOMS: atom_id res chain seq x y z
N MET A 1 -0.61 -29.24 -16.28
CA MET A 1 -0.25 -29.79 -14.95
C MET A 1 0.58 -28.73 -14.27
N PHE A 2 0.08 -28.11 -13.22
CA PHE A 2 0.86 -27.11 -12.46
C PHE A 2 1.96 -27.82 -11.69
N THR A 3 3.20 -27.57 -12.03
CA THR A 3 4.35 -28.09 -11.25
C THR A 3 4.83 -26.99 -10.32
N LEU A 4 4.51 -27.10 -9.03
CA LEU A 4 5.11 -26.29 -7.98
C LEU A 4 6.62 -26.59 -7.93
N SER A 5 7.40 -25.88 -8.74
CA SER A 5 8.85 -25.97 -8.60
C SER A 5 9.29 -25.09 -7.42
N PRO A 6 10.18 -25.58 -6.56
CA PRO A 6 10.75 -24.76 -5.48
C PRO A 6 11.35 -23.44 -6.00
N LEU A 7 11.92 -23.47 -7.20
CA LEU A 7 12.50 -22.29 -7.84
C LEU A 7 11.43 -21.22 -8.16
N SER A 8 10.26 -21.63 -8.70
CA SER A 8 9.17 -20.68 -9.00
C SER A 8 8.68 -19.98 -7.73
N ILE A 9 8.56 -20.70 -6.62
CA ILE A 9 8.18 -20.12 -5.33
C ILE A 9 9.23 -19.13 -4.84
N ILE A 10 10.51 -19.51 -4.86
CA ILE A 10 11.61 -18.63 -4.44
C ILE A 10 11.62 -17.35 -5.28
N LEU A 11 11.52 -17.47 -6.61
CA LEU A 11 11.52 -16.32 -7.51
C LEU A 11 10.31 -15.39 -7.26
N ALA A 12 9.13 -15.95 -7.02
CA ALA A 12 7.93 -15.16 -6.70
C ALA A 12 8.09 -14.42 -5.36
N VAL A 13 8.57 -15.10 -4.33
CA VAL A 13 8.80 -14.51 -3.00
C VAL A 13 9.86 -13.41 -3.08
N LEU A 14 10.98 -13.65 -3.72
CA LEU A 14 12.01 -12.62 -3.90
C LEU A 14 11.49 -11.45 -4.74
N GLY A 15 10.77 -11.71 -5.83
CA GLY A 15 10.18 -10.69 -6.67
C GLY A 15 9.11 -9.85 -5.97
N GLY A 16 8.37 -10.42 -5.03
CA GLY A 16 7.39 -9.70 -4.22
C GLY A 16 8.04 -8.87 -3.10
N ILE A 17 8.98 -9.46 -2.36
CA ILE A 17 9.54 -8.86 -1.14
C ILE A 17 10.67 -7.86 -1.44
N VAL A 18 11.64 -8.22 -2.27
CA VAL A 18 12.85 -7.38 -2.45
C VAL A 18 12.51 -5.97 -2.97
N PRO A 19 11.66 -5.80 -4.00
CA PRO A 19 11.31 -4.47 -4.47
C PRO A 19 10.57 -3.61 -3.42
N THR A 20 9.72 -4.24 -2.60
CA THR A 20 9.00 -3.52 -1.53
C THR A 20 9.94 -3.10 -0.39
N LEU A 21 10.98 -3.91 -0.09
CA LEU A 21 12.02 -3.51 0.87
C LEU A 21 12.88 -2.35 0.36
N VAL A 22 13.12 -2.27 -0.96
CA VAL A 22 13.80 -1.11 -1.56
C VAL A 22 12.99 0.16 -1.37
N TRP A 23 11.67 0.11 -1.61
CA TRP A 23 10.78 1.23 -1.33
C TRP A 23 10.69 1.56 0.15
N LEU A 24 10.61 0.54 1.04
CA LEU A 24 10.62 0.76 2.48
C LEU A 24 11.88 1.48 2.93
N TRP A 25 13.04 1.02 2.51
CA TRP A 25 14.31 1.70 2.80
C TRP A 25 14.33 3.15 2.32
N PHE A 26 13.76 3.44 1.15
CA PHE A 26 13.64 4.81 0.64
C PHE A 26 12.78 5.68 1.57
N TRP A 27 11.57 5.20 1.94
CA TRP A 27 10.65 5.99 2.76
C TRP A 27 11.10 6.15 4.22
N LEU A 28 11.78 5.16 4.80
CA LEU A 28 12.34 5.29 6.16
C LEU A 28 13.42 6.37 6.26
N ARG A 29 14.01 6.82 5.17
CA ARG A 29 14.95 7.96 5.16
C ARG A 29 14.25 9.30 5.39
N GLU A 30 12.95 9.37 5.13
CA GLU A 30 12.17 10.57 5.38
C GLU A 30 11.99 10.85 6.88
N ASP A 31 12.08 9.81 7.70
CA ASP A 31 12.03 9.84 9.17
C ASP A 31 13.44 9.80 9.83
N GLY A 32 14.41 10.42 9.21
CA GLY A 32 15.82 10.31 9.62
C GLY A 32 16.19 11.00 10.94
N ALA A 33 15.34 11.90 11.46
CA ALA A 33 15.64 12.66 12.69
C ALA A 33 15.32 11.85 13.97
N HIS A 34 14.17 11.18 14.02
CA HIS A 34 13.73 10.33 15.13
C HIS A 34 13.14 9.02 14.62
N PRO A 35 14.00 8.09 14.13
CA PRO A 35 13.53 6.90 13.44
C PRO A 35 12.74 5.96 14.33
N GLU A 36 11.65 5.44 13.77
CA GLU A 36 10.77 4.49 14.43
C GLU A 36 11.47 3.18 14.83
N PRO A 37 11.06 2.55 15.95
CA PRO A 37 11.65 1.30 16.40
C PRO A 37 11.52 0.18 15.35
N ASN A 38 12.63 -0.39 14.92
CA ASN A 38 12.67 -1.46 13.90
C ASN A 38 11.72 -2.64 14.19
N ARG A 39 11.45 -2.94 15.47
CA ARG A 39 10.51 -4.01 15.86
C ARG A 39 9.08 -3.67 15.46
N LEU A 40 8.66 -2.43 15.62
CA LEU A 40 7.32 -1.97 15.29
C LEU A 40 7.16 -1.85 13.77
N LEU A 41 8.20 -1.37 13.07
CA LEU A 41 8.24 -1.38 11.60
C LEU A 41 8.14 -2.80 11.05
N LEU A 42 8.93 -3.73 11.57
CA LEU A 42 8.85 -5.15 11.16
C LEU A 42 7.46 -5.73 11.45
N LEU A 43 6.88 -5.43 12.61
CA LEU A 43 5.54 -5.90 12.97
C LEU A 43 4.49 -5.33 12.01
N SER A 44 4.52 -4.03 11.71
CA SER A 44 3.61 -3.38 10.74
C SER A 44 3.73 -4.01 9.36
N PHE A 45 4.95 -4.28 8.89
CA PHE A 45 5.20 -4.94 7.61
C PHE A 45 4.63 -6.36 7.58
N VAL A 46 4.92 -7.17 8.60
CA VAL A 46 4.43 -8.57 8.70
C VAL A 46 2.91 -8.62 8.82
N LEU A 47 2.30 -7.73 9.61
CA LEU A 47 0.84 -7.62 9.71
C LEU A 47 0.23 -7.16 8.38
N GLY A 48 0.89 -6.27 7.64
CA GLY A 48 0.51 -5.92 6.28
C GLY A 48 0.51 -7.13 5.34
N MET A 49 1.55 -7.97 5.37
CA MET A 49 1.57 -9.24 4.63
C MET A 49 0.43 -10.18 5.06
N ALA A 50 0.19 -10.31 6.35
CA ALA A 50 -0.85 -11.17 6.91
C ALA A 50 -2.27 -10.68 6.59
N ALA A 51 -2.44 -9.42 6.23
CA ALA A 51 -3.72 -8.85 5.80
C ALA A 51 -4.20 -9.42 4.45
N VAL A 52 -3.28 -9.80 3.54
CA VAL A 52 -3.64 -10.32 2.20
C VAL A 52 -4.49 -11.59 2.27
N PRO A 53 -4.10 -12.67 3.00
CA PRO A 53 -4.97 -13.85 3.13
C PRO A 53 -6.33 -13.56 3.80
N VAL A 54 -6.48 -12.46 4.54
CA VAL A 54 -7.76 -12.00 5.07
C VAL A 54 -8.55 -11.23 4.00
N ALA A 55 -7.87 -10.43 3.17
CA ALA A 55 -8.50 -9.66 2.10
C ALA A 55 -9.14 -10.57 1.04
N ILE A 56 -8.44 -11.61 0.58
CA ILE A 56 -8.87 -12.49 -0.51
C ILE A 56 -10.30 -13.03 -0.35
N PRO A 57 -10.70 -13.67 0.76
CA PRO A 57 -12.08 -14.16 0.91
C PRO A 57 -13.12 -13.05 0.97
N LEU A 58 -12.79 -11.88 1.53
CA LEU A 58 -13.68 -10.73 1.58
C LEU A 58 -13.88 -10.12 0.19
N GLU A 59 -12.83 -10.02 -0.61
CA GLU A 59 -12.88 -9.56 -1.99
C GLU A 59 -13.67 -10.50 -2.89
N GLN A 60 -13.47 -11.81 -2.72
CA GLN A 60 -14.28 -12.83 -3.40
C GLN A 60 -15.76 -12.70 -3.03
N PHE A 61 -16.07 -12.46 -1.77
CA PHE A 61 -17.45 -12.23 -1.33
C PHE A 61 -18.07 -11.01 -2.03
N ILE A 62 -17.37 -9.87 -2.11
CA ILE A 62 -17.82 -8.68 -2.86
C ILE A 62 -18.06 -9.01 -4.34
N ALA A 63 -17.14 -9.74 -4.97
CA ALA A 63 -17.25 -10.13 -6.38
C ALA A 63 -18.45 -11.07 -6.66
N HIS A 64 -18.89 -11.83 -5.65
CA HIS A 64 -20.12 -12.64 -5.75
C HIS A 64 -21.41 -11.81 -5.57
N LEU A 65 -21.36 -10.69 -4.83
CA LEU A 65 -22.54 -9.86 -4.60
C LEU A 65 -22.94 -9.02 -5.81
N THR A 66 -21.97 -8.64 -6.68
CA THR A 66 -22.23 -7.76 -7.82
C THR A 66 -21.26 -8.03 -8.96
N ALA A 67 -21.77 -7.93 -10.20
CA ALA A 67 -20.96 -7.98 -11.41
C ALA A 67 -20.58 -6.57 -11.94
N ILE A 68 -20.95 -5.50 -11.23
CA ILE A 68 -20.65 -4.12 -11.66
C ILE A 68 -19.19 -3.81 -11.29
N PRO A 69 -18.26 -3.67 -12.27
CA PRO A 69 -16.82 -3.61 -11.99
C PRO A 69 -16.43 -2.47 -11.04
N ILE A 70 -17.01 -1.29 -11.23
CA ILE A 70 -16.68 -0.13 -10.38
C ILE A 70 -17.05 -0.39 -8.91
N VAL A 71 -18.17 -1.06 -8.64
CA VAL A 71 -18.61 -1.41 -7.28
C VAL A 71 -17.67 -2.44 -6.67
N VAL A 72 -17.23 -3.42 -7.45
CA VAL A 72 -16.25 -4.43 -7.02
C VAL A 72 -14.93 -3.77 -6.63
N PHE A 73 -14.37 -2.89 -7.48
CA PHE A 73 -13.10 -2.21 -7.19
C PHE A 73 -13.18 -1.29 -5.97
N PHE A 74 -14.30 -0.55 -5.78
CA PHE A 74 -14.51 0.21 -4.57
C PHE A 74 -14.57 -0.69 -3.32
N GLY A 75 -15.28 -1.82 -3.40
CA GLY A 75 -15.37 -2.80 -2.31
C GLY A 75 -14.01 -3.38 -1.95
N TRP A 76 -13.20 -3.78 -2.93
CA TRP A 76 -11.84 -4.28 -2.72
C TRP A 76 -10.95 -3.21 -2.09
N SER A 77 -10.97 -1.99 -2.63
CA SER A 77 -10.17 -0.88 -2.09
C SER A 77 -10.55 -0.54 -0.64
N ILE A 78 -11.84 -0.62 -0.26
CA ILE A 78 -12.27 -0.44 1.13
C ILE A 78 -11.65 -1.53 2.02
N ILE A 79 -11.76 -2.81 1.62
CA ILE A 79 -11.22 -3.94 2.37
C ILE A 79 -9.73 -3.76 2.59
N GLU A 80 -8.98 -3.51 1.51
CA GLU A 80 -7.53 -3.41 1.56
C GLU A 80 -7.06 -2.21 2.40
N GLU A 81 -7.61 -1.00 2.19
CA GLU A 81 -7.17 0.19 2.94
C GLU A 81 -7.51 0.07 4.43
N VAL A 82 -8.67 -0.53 4.78
CA VAL A 82 -9.03 -0.80 6.18
C VAL A 82 -8.06 -1.81 6.80
N LEU A 83 -7.74 -2.91 6.10
CA LEU A 83 -6.83 -3.93 6.62
C LEU A 83 -5.39 -3.40 6.76
N LYS A 84 -4.89 -2.57 5.83
CA LYS A 84 -3.59 -1.90 5.93
C LYS A 84 -3.56 -0.93 7.11
N TYR A 85 -4.62 -0.17 7.32
CA TYR A 85 -4.74 0.71 8.49
C TYR A 85 -4.72 -0.08 9.81
N VAL A 86 -5.48 -1.17 9.90
CA VAL A 86 -5.49 -2.05 11.08
C VAL A 86 -4.11 -2.64 11.33
N ALA A 87 -3.40 -3.06 10.27
CA ALA A 87 -2.03 -3.56 10.36
C ALA A 87 -1.04 -2.51 10.87
N ALA A 88 -1.10 -1.29 10.36
CA ALA A 88 -0.28 -0.16 10.83
C ALA A 88 -0.61 0.21 12.27
N TYR A 89 -1.90 0.30 12.61
CA TYR A 89 -2.35 0.62 13.96
C TYR A 89 -1.87 -0.43 14.98
N ALA A 90 -2.10 -1.70 14.71
CA ALA A 90 -1.65 -2.79 15.57
C ALA A 90 -0.13 -2.96 15.57
N GLY A 91 0.56 -2.56 14.50
CA GLY A 91 2.00 -2.66 14.34
C GLY A 91 2.78 -1.61 15.15
N GLY A 92 2.29 -0.37 15.23
CA GLY A 92 3.02 0.71 15.88
C GLY A 92 2.18 1.91 16.29
N MET A 93 1.20 2.35 15.51
CA MET A 93 0.45 3.59 15.73
C MET A 93 -0.32 3.66 17.07
N HIS A 94 -0.59 2.53 17.75
CA HIS A 94 -1.23 2.52 19.06
C HIS A 94 -0.26 2.63 20.22
N THR A 95 1.04 2.70 19.95
CA THR A 95 2.11 2.71 20.97
C THR A 95 2.57 4.12 21.27
N GLN A 96 3.44 4.27 22.27
CA GLN A 96 4.06 5.55 22.60
C GLN A 96 5.14 5.98 21.59
N ALA A 97 5.47 5.13 20.64
CA ALA A 97 6.41 5.44 19.59
C ALA A 97 5.78 6.36 18.52
N GLU A 98 4.44 6.40 18.41
CA GLU A 98 3.75 7.42 17.61
C GLU A 98 3.75 8.74 18.38
N ASP A 99 4.86 9.47 18.37
CA ASP A 99 5.01 10.72 19.11
C ASP A 99 5.20 11.95 18.20
N GLU A 100 5.38 11.74 16.90
CA GLU A 100 5.49 12.79 15.89
C GLU A 100 4.43 12.63 14.78
N PRO A 101 4.02 13.75 14.10
CA PRO A 101 3.04 13.67 13.01
C PRO A 101 3.44 12.76 11.84
N ILE A 102 4.74 12.62 11.56
CA ILE A 102 5.27 11.83 10.45
C ILE A 102 5.11 10.32 10.67
N ASP A 103 5.10 9.87 11.93
CA ASP A 103 5.11 8.45 12.29
C ASP A 103 3.92 7.68 11.72
N ALA A 104 2.73 8.31 11.73
CA ALA A 104 1.54 7.73 11.14
C ALA A 104 1.72 7.43 9.63
N MET A 105 2.44 8.30 8.89
CA MET A 105 2.76 8.06 7.48
C MET A 105 3.73 6.89 7.33
N ILE A 106 4.75 6.82 8.18
CA ILE A 106 5.78 5.77 8.17
C ILE A 106 5.16 4.40 8.45
N TYR A 107 4.34 4.27 9.51
CA TYR A 107 3.67 3.01 9.85
C TYR A 107 2.70 2.56 8.74
N LEU A 108 1.91 3.48 8.19
CA LEU A 108 0.94 3.16 7.13
C LEU A 108 1.63 2.75 5.83
N ILE A 109 2.69 3.44 5.41
CA ILE A 109 3.49 3.05 4.24
C ILE A 109 4.16 1.69 4.49
N THR A 110 4.66 1.44 5.70
CA THR A 110 5.29 0.16 6.05
C THR A 110 4.30 -0.99 5.96
N ALA A 111 3.09 -0.84 6.50
CA ALA A 111 2.03 -1.85 6.40
C ALA A 111 1.57 -2.05 4.95
N ALA A 112 1.44 -0.96 4.17
CA ALA A 112 1.10 -1.02 2.76
C ALA A 112 2.15 -1.75 1.92
N LEU A 113 3.43 -1.55 2.22
CA LEU A 113 4.52 -2.26 1.56
C LEU A 113 4.56 -3.75 1.94
N GLY A 114 4.22 -4.10 3.19
CA GLY A 114 4.01 -5.48 3.59
C GLY A 114 2.86 -6.15 2.82
N PHE A 115 1.72 -5.46 2.71
CA PHE A 115 0.58 -5.91 1.91
C PHE A 115 0.99 -6.11 0.45
N ALA A 116 1.62 -5.11 -0.18
CA ALA A 116 2.11 -5.19 -1.54
C ALA A 116 3.12 -6.33 -1.74
N ALA A 117 3.98 -6.62 -0.77
CA ALA A 117 4.94 -7.73 -0.86
C ALA A 117 4.24 -9.08 -1.00
N ALA A 118 3.23 -9.36 -0.16
CA ALA A 118 2.46 -10.59 -0.23
C ALA A 118 1.62 -10.67 -1.52
N GLU A 119 0.93 -9.60 -1.88
CA GLU A 119 0.12 -9.54 -3.08
C GLU A 119 0.98 -9.69 -4.36
N ASN A 120 2.11 -8.98 -4.46
CA ASN A 120 3.06 -9.13 -5.58
C ASN A 120 3.57 -10.55 -5.70
N THR A 121 3.89 -11.21 -4.58
CA THR A 121 4.30 -12.62 -4.57
C THR A 121 3.24 -13.50 -5.23
N LEU A 122 1.96 -13.34 -4.90
CA LEU A 122 0.88 -14.13 -5.49
C LEU A 122 0.72 -13.87 -7.00
N PHE A 123 0.78 -12.60 -7.41
CA PHE A 123 0.65 -12.24 -8.83
C PHE A 123 1.82 -12.71 -9.69
N ILE A 124 3.04 -12.72 -9.15
CA ILE A 124 4.23 -13.21 -9.85
C ILE A 124 4.23 -14.74 -9.88
N LEU A 125 3.77 -15.38 -8.81
CA LEU A 125 3.72 -16.84 -8.72
C LEU A 125 2.80 -17.45 -9.80
N GLN A 126 1.67 -16.85 -10.09
CA GLN A 126 0.68 -17.39 -11.03
C GLN A 126 1.27 -17.70 -12.41
N PRO A 127 1.92 -16.78 -13.15
CA PRO A 127 2.54 -17.09 -14.44
C PRO A 127 3.73 -18.04 -14.30
N LEU A 128 4.50 -17.98 -13.21
CA LEU A 128 5.63 -18.88 -13.00
C LEU A 128 5.20 -20.35 -12.82
N LEU A 129 4.01 -20.60 -12.27
CA LEU A 129 3.45 -21.96 -12.15
C LEU A 129 3.08 -22.58 -13.50
N THR A 130 2.83 -21.75 -14.52
CA THR A 130 2.59 -22.21 -15.91
C THR A 130 3.85 -22.25 -16.75
N GLY A 131 5.01 -21.91 -16.18
CA GLY A 131 6.30 -21.85 -16.87
C GLY A 131 6.53 -20.58 -17.69
N ASP A 132 5.64 -19.60 -17.57
CA ASP A 132 5.74 -18.33 -18.29
C ASP A 132 6.58 -17.30 -17.49
N ILE A 133 7.90 -17.47 -17.59
CA ILE A 133 8.88 -16.59 -16.93
C ILE A 133 8.79 -15.16 -17.47
N PHE A 134 8.52 -14.99 -18.77
CA PHE A 134 8.44 -13.65 -19.36
C PHE A 134 7.28 -12.86 -18.77
N THR A 135 6.07 -13.42 -18.72
CA THR A 135 4.92 -12.77 -18.04
C THR A 135 5.20 -12.51 -16.56
N GLY A 136 5.89 -13.43 -15.87
CA GLY A 136 6.31 -13.21 -14.48
C GLY A 136 7.20 -11.98 -14.32
N LEU A 137 8.20 -11.80 -15.19
CA LEU A 137 9.09 -10.63 -15.17
C LEU A 137 8.37 -9.33 -15.55
N VAL A 138 7.48 -9.38 -16.54
CA VAL A 138 6.65 -8.20 -16.91
C VAL A 138 5.75 -7.80 -15.73
N THR A 139 5.08 -8.75 -15.11
CA THR A 139 4.24 -8.54 -13.93
C THR A 139 5.03 -7.90 -12.79
N LEU A 140 6.23 -8.42 -12.48
CA LEU A 140 7.13 -7.85 -11.49
C LEU A 140 7.42 -6.36 -11.77
N ASN A 141 7.79 -6.00 -13.00
CA ASN A 141 8.12 -4.62 -13.35
C ASN A 141 6.91 -3.68 -13.25
N ILE A 142 5.76 -4.10 -13.79
CA ILE A 142 4.53 -3.30 -13.73
C ILE A 142 4.11 -3.07 -12.29
N ARG A 143 4.17 -4.09 -11.45
CA ARG A 143 3.78 -3.98 -10.04
C ARG A 143 4.78 -3.14 -9.24
N PHE A 144 6.07 -3.26 -9.49
CA PHE A 144 7.09 -2.44 -8.84
C PHE A 144 6.93 -0.95 -9.13
N MET A 145 6.69 -0.59 -10.40
CA MET A 145 6.62 0.82 -10.85
C MET A 145 5.23 1.45 -10.76
N GLY A 146 4.18 0.67 -10.60
CA GLY A 146 2.79 1.14 -10.57
C GLY A 146 2.05 0.73 -9.31
N THR A 147 1.67 -0.54 -9.19
CA THR A 147 0.78 -1.02 -8.12
C THR A 147 1.38 -0.82 -6.72
N THR A 148 2.67 -1.10 -6.53
CA THR A 148 3.34 -0.87 -5.24
C THR A 148 3.33 0.61 -4.85
N LEU A 149 3.55 1.51 -5.82
CA LEU A 149 3.47 2.96 -5.59
C LEU A 149 2.04 3.42 -5.29
N LEU A 150 1.03 2.78 -5.89
CA LEU A 150 -0.36 3.03 -5.55
C LEU A 150 -0.63 2.71 -4.07
N HIS A 151 -0.22 1.54 -3.59
CA HIS A 151 -0.40 1.15 -2.18
C HIS A 151 0.28 2.14 -1.24
N ILE A 152 1.47 2.63 -1.60
CA ILE A 152 2.15 3.70 -0.86
C ILE A 152 1.30 4.97 -0.84
N LEU A 153 0.84 5.44 -2.00
CA LEU A 153 0.07 6.68 -2.13
C LEU A 153 -1.25 6.65 -1.37
N SER A 154 -2.01 5.56 -1.51
CA SER A 154 -3.31 5.41 -0.86
C SER A 154 -3.15 5.39 0.67
N SER A 155 -2.25 4.56 1.19
CA SER A 155 -2.03 4.50 2.63
C SER A 155 -1.36 5.75 3.19
N ALA A 156 -0.46 6.39 2.43
CA ALA A 156 0.12 7.68 2.82
C ALA A 156 -0.92 8.81 2.86
N ALA A 157 -2.00 8.76 2.07
CA ALA A 157 -3.09 9.72 2.15
C ALA A 157 -3.82 9.63 3.51
N ILE A 158 -4.03 8.42 4.03
CA ILE A 158 -4.55 8.21 5.39
C ILE A 158 -3.54 8.73 6.42
N GLY A 159 -2.25 8.39 6.27
CA GLY A 159 -1.18 8.83 7.17
C GLY A 159 -1.06 10.35 7.23
N ALA A 160 -1.14 11.02 6.09
CA ALA A 160 -1.11 12.48 6.03
C ALA A 160 -2.32 13.11 6.72
N ALA A 161 -3.51 12.53 6.58
CA ALA A 161 -4.70 12.99 7.27
C ALA A 161 -4.55 12.87 8.80
N VAL A 162 -4.00 11.75 9.30
CA VAL A 162 -3.65 11.57 10.71
C VAL A 162 -2.61 12.61 11.13
N ALA A 163 -1.54 12.78 10.37
CA ALA A 163 -0.46 13.73 10.64
C ALA A 163 -0.95 15.19 10.75
N PHE A 164 -1.76 15.67 9.81
CA PHE A 164 -2.31 17.03 9.84
C PHE A 164 -3.26 17.29 11.01
N SER A 165 -3.83 16.23 11.57
CA SER A 165 -4.73 16.33 12.72
C SER A 165 -4.07 15.93 14.05
N PHE A 166 -2.77 15.61 14.06
CA PHE A 166 -2.05 15.02 15.19
C PHE A 166 -2.25 15.78 16.50
N TYR A 167 -2.11 17.11 16.48
CA TYR A 167 -2.29 17.97 17.66
C TYR A 167 -3.71 18.55 17.80
N LYS A 168 -4.68 18.08 16.99
CA LYS A 168 -6.06 18.56 17.04
C LYS A 168 -6.90 17.76 18.04
N ASN A 169 -8.08 18.30 18.38
CA ASN A 169 -9.03 17.58 19.23
C ASN A 169 -9.56 16.32 18.54
N GLN A 170 -10.11 15.40 19.34
CA GLN A 170 -10.51 14.07 18.88
C GLN A 170 -11.56 14.11 17.74
N ARG A 171 -12.48 15.08 17.76
CA ARG A 171 -13.47 15.23 16.70
C ARG A 171 -12.83 15.56 15.36
N VAL A 172 -11.91 16.52 15.34
CA VAL A 172 -11.18 16.91 14.12
C VAL A 172 -10.28 15.76 13.63
N ARG A 173 -9.61 15.05 14.54
CA ARG A 173 -8.83 13.85 14.17
C ARG A 173 -9.69 12.80 13.46
N HIS A 174 -10.91 12.57 13.96
CA HIS A 174 -11.85 11.63 13.31
C HIS A 174 -12.31 12.10 11.94
N GLU A 175 -12.65 13.40 11.79
CA GLU A 175 -13.03 14.00 10.50
C GLU A 175 -11.90 13.87 9.47
N PHE A 176 -10.65 14.15 9.86
CA PHE A 176 -9.48 13.98 9.00
C PHE A 176 -9.22 12.52 8.63
N LEU A 177 -9.34 11.59 9.59
CA LEU A 177 -9.17 10.16 9.33
C LEU A 177 -10.20 9.66 8.28
N VAL A 178 -11.47 10.03 8.42
CA VAL A 178 -12.51 9.69 7.44
C VAL A 178 -12.18 10.25 6.06
N MET A 179 -11.73 11.51 6.00
CA MET A 179 -11.32 12.15 4.74
C MET A 179 -10.11 11.42 4.12
N GLY A 180 -9.14 11.02 4.93
CA GLY A 180 -7.98 10.22 4.49
C GLY A 180 -8.41 8.89 3.88
N PHE A 181 -9.34 8.17 4.53
CA PHE A 181 -9.89 6.93 3.99
C PHE A 181 -10.64 7.15 2.66
N VAL A 182 -11.49 8.16 2.59
CA VAL A 182 -12.22 8.47 1.34
C VAL A 182 -11.23 8.73 0.20
N LEU A 183 -10.20 9.54 0.43
CA LEU A 183 -9.18 9.83 -0.57
C LEU A 183 -8.41 8.57 -0.97
N ALA A 184 -7.96 7.78 -0.01
CA ALA A 184 -7.22 6.54 -0.26
C ALA A 184 -8.04 5.53 -1.09
N ILE A 185 -9.31 5.31 -0.69
CA ILE A 185 -10.22 4.38 -1.37
C ILE A 185 -10.50 4.86 -2.81
N VAL A 186 -10.73 6.15 -3.01
CA VAL A 186 -10.97 6.71 -4.34
C VAL A 186 -9.75 6.58 -5.24
N LEU A 187 -8.56 6.93 -4.74
CA LEU A 187 -7.30 6.77 -5.49
C LEU A 187 -7.07 5.32 -5.89
N HIS A 188 -7.25 4.40 -4.94
CA HIS A 188 -7.04 2.97 -5.14
C HIS A 188 -8.05 2.39 -6.14
N ALA A 189 -9.34 2.62 -5.92
CA ALA A 189 -10.40 2.11 -6.78
C ALA A 189 -10.29 2.65 -8.21
N LEU A 190 -9.96 3.94 -8.35
CA LEU A 190 -9.78 4.58 -9.66
C LEU A 190 -8.60 3.97 -10.41
N PHE A 191 -7.47 3.75 -9.75
CA PHE A 191 -6.33 3.08 -10.36
C PHE A 191 -6.69 1.67 -10.86
N ASN A 192 -7.28 0.84 -9.99
CA ASN A 192 -7.68 -0.52 -10.34
C ASN A 192 -8.68 -0.54 -11.51
N PHE A 193 -9.63 0.38 -11.52
CA PHE A 193 -10.59 0.51 -12.61
C PHE A 193 -9.90 0.92 -13.92
N LEU A 194 -9.02 1.92 -13.89
CA LEU A 194 -8.35 2.43 -15.07
C LEU A 194 -7.34 1.44 -15.65
N ILE A 195 -6.50 0.81 -14.82
CA ILE A 195 -5.43 -0.09 -15.28
C ILE A 195 -6.00 -1.30 -16.05
N LEU A 196 -7.18 -1.79 -15.65
CA LEU A 196 -7.83 -2.94 -16.30
C LEU A 196 -8.67 -2.58 -17.52
N ARG A 197 -8.93 -1.30 -17.77
CA ARG A 197 -9.74 -0.80 -18.89
C ARG A 197 -8.94 -0.13 -20.00
N THR A 198 -7.66 0.02 -19.78
CA THR A 198 -6.80 0.89 -20.59
C THR A 198 -5.75 0.07 -21.32
N GLU A 199 -5.55 0.39 -22.60
CA GLU A 199 -4.50 -0.21 -23.43
C GLU A 199 -3.13 0.46 -23.19
N SER A 200 -2.08 -0.05 -23.80
CA SER A 200 -0.67 0.26 -23.54
C SER A 200 -0.32 1.75 -23.32
N MET A 201 -0.83 2.64 -24.18
CA MET A 201 -0.55 4.09 -24.05
C MET A 201 -1.22 4.67 -22.80
N GLY A 202 -2.42 4.23 -22.46
CA GLY A 202 -3.11 4.70 -21.26
C GLY A 202 -2.50 4.15 -19.98
N VAL A 203 -1.96 2.93 -19.96
CA VAL A 203 -1.17 2.40 -18.84
C VAL A 203 0.03 3.31 -18.57
N PHE A 204 0.73 3.75 -19.61
CA PHE A 204 1.83 4.70 -19.48
C PHE A 204 1.38 6.02 -18.83
N VAL A 205 0.25 6.60 -19.27
CA VAL A 205 -0.32 7.82 -18.68
C VAL A 205 -0.65 7.63 -17.20
N ILE A 206 -1.28 6.50 -16.84
CA ILE A 206 -1.60 6.17 -15.45
C ILE A 206 -0.32 6.15 -14.60
N PHE A 207 0.76 5.54 -15.10
CA PHE A 207 2.04 5.50 -14.38
C PHE A 207 2.67 6.89 -14.24
N VAL A 208 2.61 7.73 -15.27
CA VAL A 208 3.06 9.12 -15.17
C VAL A 208 2.27 9.87 -14.09
N CYS A 209 0.95 9.70 -14.02
CA CYS A 209 0.13 10.29 -12.96
C CYS A 209 0.56 9.79 -11.56
N ILE A 210 0.79 8.49 -11.39
CA ILE A 210 1.29 7.92 -10.13
C ILE A 210 2.62 8.57 -9.73
N TRP A 211 3.57 8.69 -10.65
CA TRP A 211 4.86 9.32 -10.36
C TRP A 211 4.75 10.80 -10.02
N VAL A 212 3.85 11.54 -10.66
CA VAL A 212 3.55 12.93 -10.28
C VAL A 212 2.98 12.99 -8.86
N LEU A 213 2.08 12.07 -8.51
CA LEU A 213 1.53 11.98 -7.15
C LEU A 213 2.60 11.60 -6.11
N ILE A 214 3.57 10.74 -6.45
CA ILE A 214 4.72 10.42 -5.58
C ILE A 214 5.57 11.67 -5.31
N ILE A 215 5.82 12.49 -6.33
CA ILE A 215 6.51 13.77 -6.13
C ILE A 215 5.70 14.67 -5.19
N GLY A 216 4.39 14.74 -5.38
CA GLY A 216 3.49 15.44 -4.46
C GLY A 216 3.55 14.89 -3.03
N LEU A 217 3.65 13.57 -2.87
CA LEU A 217 3.80 12.93 -1.57
C LEU A 217 5.12 13.31 -0.89
N LEU A 218 6.24 13.38 -1.61
CA LEU A 218 7.51 13.86 -1.04
C LEU A 218 7.41 15.30 -0.53
N LEU A 219 6.76 16.19 -1.29
CA LEU A 219 6.48 17.55 -0.84
C LEU A 219 5.57 17.58 0.39
N LEU A 220 4.63 16.65 0.48
CA LEU A 220 3.75 16.49 1.63
C LEU A 220 4.51 16.05 2.88
N PHE A 221 5.46 15.11 2.76
CA PHE A 221 6.37 14.73 3.85
C PHE A 221 7.11 15.94 4.42
N GLU A 222 7.71 16.77 3.53
CA GLU A 222 8.40 17.98 3.95
C GLU A 222 7.47 18.97 4.68
N ARG A 223 6.21 19.00 4.33
CA ARG A 223 5.21 19.83 5.01
C ARG A 223 4.82 19.25 6.38
N VAL A 224 4.67 17.93 6.46
CA VAL A 224 4.32 17.23 7.71
C VAL A 224 5.43 17.37 8.75
N LYS A 225 6.71 17.23 8.34
CA LYS A 225 7.88 17.43 9.23
C LYS A 225 7.92 18.81 9.90
N ARG A 226 7.23 19.81 9.33
CA ARG A 226 7.17 21.19 9.88
C ARG A 226 5.98 21.42 10.81
N ILE A 227 5.16 20.42 11.06
CA ILE A 227 4.00 20.54 11.96
C ILE A 227 4.51 20.55 13.41
N GLN A 228 4.25 21.65 14.10
CA GLN A 228 4.61 21.81 15.51
C GLN A 228 3.36 21.99 16.35
N ARG A 229 3.48 21.65 17.63
CA ARG A 229 2.43 21.92 18.61
C ARG A 229 2.34 23.44 18.81
N ALA A 230 1.17 24.02 18.45
CA ALA A 230 0.87 25.45 18.63
C ALA A 230 0.58 25.78 20.10
#